data_3ef5700d73161f397aa71dec83152d6e
#
_entry.id   3ef5700d73161f397aa71dec83152d6e
#
_cell.length_a   1.000
_cell.length_b   1.000
_cell.length_c   1.000
_cell.angle_alpha   90.00
_cell.angle_beta   90.00
_cell.angle_gamma   90.00
#
_symmetry.space_group_name_H-M   'P 1'
#
loop_
_entity.id
_entity.type
_entity.pdbx_description
1 polymer ?
#
loop_
_entity_poly.entity_id
_entity_poly.type
_entity_poly.pdbx_seq_one_letter_code
_entity_poly.pdbx_strand_id
1 'polypeptide(L)'
;MNNYRLQFITHCTDRYSYVDSARIALEGGCRWIQLRMKDADESLLEETALVVQKMCKDYGATFIIDDNVHLVKKIKADGVHLGKNDMPIIEARGILGDDFIIGGTVNCFEDILKIMRNTQIGTSTSSVTNSQQPKANYFGCGPFRFTSTKKNLAPILGLEGYENIIADMKRNNINIPLVAIGGITKDDISDILKTGVDGIALSGSVLKAENPVEEMKSIVEIFKSFQNKQI
;
A
#
# COMPACT_ATOMS: atom_id res chain seq x y z
N MET A 1 6.41 4.38 -15.49
CA MET A 1 5.20 3.53 -15.31
C MET A 1 4.92 3.42 -13.83
N ASN A 2 3.71 3.72 -13.36
CA ASN A 2 3.38 3.63 -11.93
C ASN A 2 3.48 2.20 -11.43
N ASN A 3 4.40 1.94 -10.50
CA ASN A 3 4.65 0.60 -9.93
C ASN A 3 3.64 0.18 -8.83
N TYR A 4 2.53 0.91 -8.65
CA TYR A 4 1.54 0.66 -7.59
C TYR A 4 0.56 -0.47 -7.95
N ARG A 5 1.07 -1.64 -8.40
CA ARG A 5 0.19 -2.72 -8.87
C ARG A 5 0.14 -3.92 -7.93
N LEU A 6 1.27 -4.39 -7.44
CA LEU A 6 1.32 -5.52 -6.51
C LEU A 6 2.23 -5.19 -5.34
N GLN A 7 1.63 -4.98 -4.19
CA GLN A 7 2.31 -4.75 -2.92
C GLN A 7 2.26 -6.00 -2.06
N PHE A 8 3.36 -6.33 -1.42
CA PHE A 8 3.38 -7.31 -0.36
C PHE A 8 3.63 -6.62 0.99
N ILE A 9 2.74 -6.88 1.96
CA ILE A 9 2.86 -6.36 3.32
C ILE A 9 3.40 -7.48 4.20
N THR A 10 4.55 -7.26 4.83
CA THR A 10 5.20 -8.26 5.68
C THR A 10 4.32 -8.64 6.86
N HIS A 11 4.42 -9.89 7.25
CA HIS A 11 3.70 -10.42 8.39
C HIS A 11 4.54 -11.51 9.08
N CYS A 12 4.57 -11.49 10.41
CA CYS A 12 5.17 -12.56 11.21
C CYS A 12 4.13 -13.65 11.46
N THR A 13 4.51 -14.90 11.27
CA THR A 13 3.70 -16.09 11.52
C THR A 13 4.52 -17.08 12.33
N ASP A 14 3.92 -18.19 12.76
CA ASP A 14 4.68 -19.28 13.43
C ASP A 14 5.77 -19.90 12.55
N ARG A 15 5.65 -19.74 11.20
CA ARG A 15 6.58 -20.31 10.21
C ARG A 15 7.61 -19.31 9.69
N TYR A 16 7.29 -18.02 9.67
CA TYR A 16 8.07 -17.00 8.96
C TYR A 16 8.20 -15.73 9.79
N SER A 17 9.42 -15.23 9.92
CA SER A 17 9.69 -13.89 10.44
C SER A 17 9.29 -12.80 9.44
N TYR A 18 9.34 -11.53 9.84
CA TYR A 18 9.14 -10.40 8.93
C TYR A 18 10.15 -10.39 7.78
N VAL A 19 11.41 -10.73 8.06
CA VAL A 19 12.49 -10.84 7.05
C VAL A 19 12.21 -11.99 6.08
N ASP A 20 11.79 -13.15 6.60
CA ASP A 20 11.45 -14.30 5.74
C ASP A 20 10.25 -14.00 4.85
N SER A 21 9.23 -13.32 5.38
CA SER A 21 8.05 -12.95 4.60
C SER A 21 8.40 -11.98 3.46
N ALA A 22 9.30 -11.02 3.71
CA ALA A 22 9.82 -10.13 2.66
C ALA A 22 10.63 -10.89 1.61
N ARG A 23 11.51 -11.82 2.04
CA ARG A 23 12.30 -12.67 1.13
C ARG A 23 11.42 -13.51 0.22
N ILE A 24 10.43 -14.18 0.77
CA ILE A 24 9.44 -14.99 0.02
C ILE A 24 8.79 -14.14 -1.09
N ALA A 25 8.34 -12.95 -0.76
CA ALA A 25 7.70 -12.08 -1.74
C ALA A 25 8.67 -11.64 -2.84
N LEU A 26 9.91 -11.27 -2.50
CA LEU A 26 10.94 -10.84 -3.44
C LEU A 26 11.37 -11.98 -4.38
N GLU A 27 11.60 -13.20 -3.84
CA GLU A 27 11.92 -14.40 -4.60
C GLU A 27 10.76 -14.82 -5.52
N GLY A 28 9.53 -14.60 -5.09
CA GLY A 28 8.32 -14.78 -5.88
C GLY A 28 8.08 -13.70 -6.96
N GLY A 29 8.94 -12.68 -7.03
CA GLY A 29 8.88 -11.66 -8.08
C GLY A 29 8.13 -10.38 -7.71
N CYS A 30 7.64 -10.24 -6.47
CA CYS A 30 7.07 -8.98 -5.99
C CYS A 30 8.18 -7.90 -5.93
N ARG A 31 7.85 -6.66 -6.33
CA ARG A 31 8.81 -5.55 -6.38
C ARG A 31 8.32 -4.31 -5.62
N TRP A 32 7.39 -4.49 -4.70
CA TRP A 32 6.92 -3.44 -3.80
C TRP A 32 6.61 -4.04 -2.43
N ILE A 33 7.48 -3.79 -1.46
CA ILE A 33 7.43 -4.37 -0.12
C ILE A 33 7.09 -3.29 0.90
N GLN A 34 6.11 -3.56 1.75
CA GLN A 34 5.78 -2.76 2.93
C GLN A 34 6.17 -3.53 4.20
N LEU A 35 7.10 -2.99 4.98
CA LEU A 35 7.42 -3.52 6.31
C LEU A 35 6.38 -3.01 7.31
N ARG A 36 5.63 -3.94 7.93
CA ARG A 36 4.61 -3.62 8.93
C ARG A 36 4.84 -4.42 10.21
N MET A 37 5.30 -3.72 11.27
CA MET A 37 5.64 -4.30 12.57
C MET A 37 5.01 -3.45 13.70
N LYS A 38 3.69 -3.53 13.85
CA LYS A 38 2.90 -2.67 14.77
C LYS A 38 3.28 -2.76 16.24
N ASP A 39 3.75 -3.92 16.70
CA ASP A 39 3.99 -4.19 18.12
C ASP A 39 5.51 -4.30 18.43
N ALA A 40 6.40 -3.90 17.49
CA ALA A 40 7.84 -3.92 17.69
C ALA A 40 8.32 -2.62 18.38
N ASP A 41 9.35 -2.76 19.22
CA ASP A 41 10.10 -1.59 19.68
C ASP A 41 10.90 -0.93 18.53
N GLU A 42 11.30 0.32 18.72
CA GLU A 42 11.96 1.11 17.67
C GLU A 42 13.28 0.49 17.22
N SER A 43 14.06 -0.12 18.12
CA SER A 43 15.35 -0.74 17.79
C SER A 43 15.16 -1.94 16.89
N LEU A 44 14.24 -2.84 17.25
CA LEU A 44 13.93 -4.03 16.45
C LEU A 44 13.33 -3.66 15.10
N LEU A 45 12.45 -2.64 15.05
CA LEU A 45 11.90 -2.13 13.80
C LEU A 45 13.01 -1.60 12.89
N GLU A 46 13.93 -0.78 13.41
CA GLU A 46 15.05 -0.22 12.65
C GLU A 46 16.00 -1.30 12.13
N GLU A 47 16.41 -2.25 12.98
CA GLU A 47 17.28 -3.35 12.58
C GLU A 47 16.65 -4.20 11.48
N THR A 48 15.36 -4.56 11.64
CA THR A 48 14.61 -5.31 10.63
C THR A 48 14.44 -4.51 9.33
N ALA A 49 14.16 -3.20 9.44
CA ALA A 49 13.99 -2.32 8.29
C ALA A 49 15.27 -2.23 7.45
N LEU A 50 16.45 -2.12 8.08
CA LEU A 50 17.73 -2.09 7.37
C LEU A 50 18.01 -3.38 6.62
N VAL A 51 17.69 -4.54 7.21
CA VAL A 51 17.83 -5.85 6.56
C VAL A 51 16.90 -5.96 5.35
N VAL A 52 15.61 -5.63 5.52
CA VAL A 52 14.62 -5.70 4.43
C VAL A 52 14.94 -4.68 3.34
N GLN A 53 15.37 -3.47 3.69
CA GLN A 53 15.79 -2.45 2.73
C GLN A 53 16.94 -2.93 1.84
N LYS A 54 17.96 -3.56 2.44
CA LYS A 54 19.07 -4.13 1.68
C LYS A 54 18.58 -5.19 0.71
N MET A 55 17.71 -6.09 1.15
CA MET A 55 17.11 -7.12 0.27
C MET A 55 16.33 -6.46 -0.87
N CYS A 56 15.47 -5.48 -0.59
CA CYS A 56 14.72 -4.77 -1.60
C CYS A 56 15.64 -4.13 -2.65
N LYS A 57 16.74 -3.52 -2.22
CA LYS A 57 17.75 -2.95 -3.11
C LYS A 57 18.40 -4.01 -4.01
N ASP A 58 18.75 -5.17 -3.46
CA ASP A 58 19.37 -6.27 -4.19
C ASP A 58 18.41 -6.84 -5.27
N TYR A 59 17.11 -6.79 -5.03
CA TYR A 59 16.05 -7.22 -5.98
C TYR A 59 15.48 -6.08 -6.85
N GLY A 60 15.95 -4.84 -6.71
CA GLY A 60 15.39 -3.68 -7.43
C GLY A 60 13.93 -3.39 -7.08
N ALA A 61 13.55 -3.62 -5.82
CA ALA A 61 12.19 -3.45 -5.32
C ALA A 61 12.03 -2.16 -4.52
N THR A 62 10.86 -1.54 -4.59
CA THR A 62 10.45 -0.41 -3.76
C THR A 62 10.22 -0.88 -2.32
N PHE A 63 10.79 -0.17 -1.36
CA PHE A 63 10.66 -0.44 0.06
C PHE A 63 9.98 0.70 0.81
N ILE A 64 8.86 0.40 1.47
CA ILE A 64 8.17 1.37 2.33
C ILE A 64 7.96 0.81 3.74
N ILE A 65 7.81 1.71 4.72
CA ILE A 65 7.58 1.38 6.13
C ILE A 65 6.16 1.78 6.51
N ASP A 66 5.50 0.96 7.32
CA ASP A 66 4.19 1.28 7.90
C ASP A 66 4.37 2.28 9.04
N ASP A 67 3.58 3.37 9.06
CA ASP A 67 3.41 4.38 10.11
C ASP A 67 4.62 5.28 10.44
N ASN A 68 5.85 4.79 10.41
CA ASN A 68 7.01 5.50 10.98
C ASN A 68 7.74 6.43 9.99
N VAL A 69 7.24 7.68 9.89
CA VAL A 69 7.80 8.75 9.02
C VAL A 69 9.25 9.08 9.37
N HIS A 70 9.58 9.14 10.67
CA HIS A 70 10.93 9.50 11.11
C HIS A 70 11.97 8.44 10.77
N LEU A 71 11.61 7.15 10.89
CA LEU A 71 12.47 6.06 10.48
C LEU A 71 12.69 6.06 8.96
N VAL A 72 11.63 6.30 8.17
CA VAL A 72 11.76 6.44 6.70
C VAL A 72 12.78 7.50 6.35
N LYS A 73 12.71 8.69 6.97
CA LYS A 73 13.67 9.78 6.75
C LYS A 73 15.09 9.38 7.16
N LYS A 74 15.23 8.74 8.34
CA LYS A 74 16.52 8.33 8.92
C LYS A 74 17.29 7.37 8.04
N ILE A 75 16.63 6.27 7.59
CA ILE A 75 17.28 5.23 6.79
C ILE A 75 17.15 5.45 5.28
N LYS A 76 16.44 6.50 4.86
CA LYS A 76 16.15 6.81 3.46
C LYS A 76 15.46 5.64 2.74
N ALA A 77 14.43 5.06 3.38
CA ALA A 77 13.53 4.15 2.70
C ALA A 77 12.76 4.89 1.59
N ASP A 78 12.16 4.19 0.63
CA ASP A 78 11.50 4.84 -0.51
C ASP A 78 10.20 5.55 -0.11
N GLY A 79 9.59 5.18 1.04
CA GLY A 79 8.38 5.84 1.49
C GLY A 79 7.74 5.25 2.73
N VAL A 80 6.54 5.76 3.04
CA VAL A 80 5.72 5.39 4.19
C VAL A 80 4.29 5.07 3.75
N HIS A 81 3.63 4.16 4.47
CA HIS A 81 2.17 4.00 4.43
C HIS A 81 1.57 4.43 5.76
N LEU A 82 0.55 5.29 5.73
CA LEU A 82 -0.08 5.89 6.91
C LEU A 82 -1.53 5.42 7.05
N GLY A 83 -1.86 4.93 8.24
CA GLY A 83 -3.23 4.63 8.62
C GLY A 83 -4.01 5.89 9.00
N LYS A 84 -5.31 5.74 9.26
CA LYS A 84 -6.21 6.87 9.57
C LYS A 84 -5.88 7.60 10.87
N ASN A 85 -5.23 6.92 11.82
CA ASN A 85 -4.90 7.45 13.14
C ASN A 85 -3.41 7.78 13.30
N ASP A 86 -2.64 7.61 12.22
CA ASP A 86 -1.22 7.91 12.21
C ASP A 86 -0.99 9.38 11.85
N MET A 87 0.26 9.78 11.64
CA MET A 87 0.61 11.15 11.25
C MET A 87 -0.18 11.58 10.01
N PRO A 88 -0.78 12.78 9.99
CA PRO A 88 -1.47 13.27 8.79
C PRO A 88 -0.54 13.32 7.57
N ILE A 89 -1.07 12.92 6.39
CA ILE A 89 -0.31 12.87 5.14
C ILE A 89 0.37 14.22 4.81
N ILE A 90 -0.29 15.34 5.09
CA ILE A 90 0.26 16.67 4.85
C ILE A 90 1.48 16.96 5.72
N GLU A 91 1.45 16.52 6.97
CA GLU A 91 2.56 16.66 7.92
C GLU A 91 3.72 15.75 7.51
N ALA A 92 3.45 14.48 7.20
CA ALA A 92 4.44 13.54 6.68
C ALA A 92 5.13 14.07 5.40
N ARG A 93 4.37 14.69 4.49
CA ARG A 93 4.90 15.34 3.29
C ARG A 93 5.82 16.52 3.63
N GLY A 94 5.46 17.31 4.64
CA GLY A 94 6.32 18.39 5.14
C GLY A 94 7.67 17.90 5.70
N ILE A 95 7.68 16.73 6.34
CA ILE A 95 8.89 16.12 6.92
C ILE A 95 9.75 15.45 5.83
N LEU A 96 9.13 14.69 4.92
CA LEU A 96 9.82 13.85 3.96
C LEU A 96 10.21 14.60 2.67
N GLY A 97 9.41 15.57 2.23
CA GLY A 97 9.56 16.21 0.92
C GLY A 97 8.85 15.42 -0.19
N ASP A 98 9.01 15.86 -1.44
CA ASP A 98 8.25 15.34 -2.58
C ASP A 98 8.84 14.06 -3.20
N ASP A 99 10.09 13.73 -2.91
CA ASP A 99 10.78 12.54 -3.45
C ASP A 99 10.32 11.22 -2.83
N PHE A 100 9.69 11.27 -1.65
CA PHE A 100 9.26 10.07 -0.94
C PHE A 100 7.83 9.66 -1.30
N ILE A 101 7.61 8.35 -1.37
CA ILE A 101 6.28 7.77 -1.55
C ILE A 101 5.50 7.88 -0.24
N ILE A 102 4.30 8.44 -0.28
CA ILE A 102 3.37 8.45 0.85
C ILE A 102 2.07 7.79 0.43
N GLY A 103 1.76 6.65 1.04
CA GLY A 103 0.48 5.98 0.93
C GLY A 103 -0.45 6.35 2.08
N GLY A 104 -1.75 6.33 1.85
CA GLY A 104 -2.77 6.56 2.88
C GLY A 104 -3.84 5.49 2.90
N THR A 105 -4.30 5.11 4.09
CA THR A 105 -5.42 4.17 4.26
C THR A 105 -6.75 4.88 4.09
N VAL A 106 -7.61 4.31 3.24
CA VAL A 106 -9.02 4.71 3.06
C VAL A 106 -9.94 3.49 3.14
N ASN A 107 -11.19 3.69 3.56
CA ASN A 107 -12.19 2.62 3.61
C ASN A 107 -13.46 2.98 2.82
N CYS A 108 -13.62 4.23 2.43
CA CYS A 108 -14.73 4.75 1.65
C CYS A 108 -14.30 6.03 0.91
N PHE A 109 -15.16 6.53 0.04
CA PHE A 109 -14.88 7.75 -0.73
C PHE A 109 -14.76 9.00 0.16
N GLU A 110 -15.50 9.07 1.26
CA GLU A 110 -15.44 10.17 2.23
C GLU A 110 -14.06 10.30 2.87
N ASP A 111 -13.33 9.18 3.07
CA ASP A 111 -11.96 9.23 3.57
C ASP A 111 -11.01 9.90 2.57
N ILE A 112 -11.18 9.59 1.29
CA ILE A 112 -10.44 10.24 0.19
C ILE A 112 -10.69 11.75 0.22
N LEU A 113 -11.97 12.16 0.29
CA LEU A 113 -12.33 13.57 0.36
C LEU A 113 -11.76 14.29 1.59
N LYS A 114 -11.69 13.62 2.75
CA LYS A 114 -11.07 14.19 3.96
C LYS A 114 -9.56 14.44 3.74
N ILE A 115 -8.85 13.47 3.17
CA ILE A 115 -7.43 13.63 2.86
C ILE A 115 -7.23 14.79 1.87
N MET A 116 -8.06 14.86 0.81
CA MET A 116 -7.99 15.94 -0.19
C MET A 116 -8.26 17.32 0.40
N ARG A 117 -9.25 17.46 1.31
CA ARG A 117 -9.56 18.73 1.98
C ARG A 117 -8.46 19.20 2.93
N ASN A 118 -7.87 18.30 3.70
CA ASN A 118 -6.79 18.62 4.63
C ASN A 118 -5.54 19.17 3.93
N THR A 119 -5.38 18.90 2.63
CA THR A 119 -4.33 19.50 1.82
C THR A 119 -4.59 20.96 1.45
N GLN A 120 -5.84 21.45 1.58
CA GLN A 120 -6.22 22.85 1.24
C GLN A 120 -6.11 23.82 2.42
N ILE A 121 -6.09 23.34 3.67
CA ILE A 121 -6.13 24.19 4.87
C ILE A 121 -4.76 24.77 5.24
N GLY A 122 -3.66 24.29 4.66
CA GLY A 122 -2.29 24.72 4.98
C GLY A 122 -1.78 25.99 4.29
N THR A 123 -2.60 26.71 3.50
CA THR A 123 -2.19 27.92 2.79
C THR A 123 -3.13 29.10 3.06
N SER A 124 -2.96 29.75 4.22
CA SER A 124 -3.40 31.14 4.39
C SER A 124 -2.37 32.04 3.72
N THR A 125 -2.83 32.82 2.77
CA THR A 125 -2.33 33.99 2.04
C THR A 125 -1.79 33.77 0.63
N SER A 126 -2.59 34.37 -0.27
CA SER A 126 -2.28 34.93 -1.60
C SER A 126 -1.74 34.01 -2.72
N SER A 127 -2.57 34.01 -3.74
CA SER A 127 -2.43 33.45 -5.09
C SER A 127 -2.93 32.01 -5.27
N VAL A 128 -4.18 31.95 -5.75
CA VAL A 128 -4.79 30.74 -6.34
C VAL A 128 -4.02 30.41 -7.61
N THR A 129 -3.01 29.57 -7.51
CA THR A 129 -2.50 28.80 -8.65
C THR A 129 -3.04 27.38 -8.54
N ASN A 130 -3.77 26.97 -9.54
CA ASN A 130 -4.56 25.76 -9.70
C ASN A 130 -3.71 24.48 -9.86
N SER A 131 -2.78 24.18 -8.92
CA SER A 131 -1.90 23.01 -8.97
C SER A 131 -1.54 22.44 -7.60
N GLN A 132 -2.55 22.28 -6.71
CA GLN A 132 -2.29 21.47 -5.50
C GLN A 132 -2.55 20.01 -5.81
N GLN A 133 -1.51 19.31 -6.24
CA GLN A 133 -1.49 17.86 -6.34
C GLN A 133 -1.76 17.24 -4.96
N PRO A 134 -2.55 16.17 -4.90
CA PRO A 134 -2.76 15.44 -3.66
C PRO A 134 -1.41 14.99 -3.07
N LYS A 135 -1.23 15.19 -1.78
CA LYS A 135 0.03 14.87 -1.09
C LYS A 135 0.28 13.36 -0.95
N ALA A 136 -0.73 12.51 -1.19
CA ALA A 136 -0.61 11.06 -1.25
C ALA A 136 -0.24 10.59 -2.66
N ASN A 137 0.62 9.58 -2.76
CA ASN A 137 1.00 8.93 -4.01
C ASN A 137 0.07 7.78 -4.37
N TYR A 138 -0.57 7.15 -3.38
CA TYR A 138 -1.57 6.10 -3.56
C TYR A 138 -2.46 5.96 -2.32
N PHE A 139 -3.59 5.30 -2.48
CA PHE A 139 -4.46 4.89 -1.38
C PHE A 139 -4.51 3.37 -1.27
N GLY A 140 -4.32 2.83 -0.05
CA GLY A 140 -4.66 1.48 0.30
C GLY A 140 -6.11 1.42 0.76
N CYS A 141 -6.97 0.75 0.00
CA CYS A 141 -8.42 0.74 0.19
C CYS A 141 -8.93 -0.65 0.58
N GLY A 142 -9.64 -0.75 1.70
CA GLY A 142 -10.18 -2.03 2.15
C GLY A 142 -10.93 -1.95 3.48
N PRO A 143 -11.37 -3.10 4.00
CA PRO A 143 -11.04 -4.46 3.56
C PRO A 143 -11.93 -4.96 2.41
N PHE A 144 -11.36 -5.75 1.51
CA PHE A 144 -12.14 -6.45 0.47
C PHE A 144 -13.11 -7.46 1.08
N ARG A 145 -12.58 -8.29 2.01
CA ARG A 145 -13.37 -9.22 2.84
C ARG A 145 -12.81 -9.29 4.27
N PHE A 146 -13.45 -10.05 5.13
CA PHE A 146 -12.99 -10.25 6.49
C PHE A 146 -11.54 -10.76 6.53
N THR A 147 -10.76 -10.20 7.45
CA THR A 147 -9.38 -10.64 7.71
C THR A 147 -9.06 -10.50 9.20
N SER A 148 -8.34 -11.46 9.75
CA SER A 148 -7.86 -11.42 11.14
C SER A 148 -6.57 -10.62 11.33
N THR A 149 -5.95 -10.15 10.24
CA THR A 149 -4.65 -9.43 10.28
C THR A 149 -4.75 -8.03 10.88
N LYS A 150 -5.96 -7.43 10.90
CA LYS A 150 -6.23 -6.10 11.47
C LYS A 150 -7.32 -6.21 12.56
N LYS A 151 -7.03 -5.66 13.77
CA LYS A 151 -7.92 -5.78 14.94
C LYS A 151 -9.26 -5.01 14.80
N ASN A 152 -9.25 -3.85 14.14
CA ASN A 152 -10.43 -3.00 13.92
C ASN A 152 -10.74 -2.92 12.44
N LEU A 153 -11.65 -3.76 11.95
CA LEU A 153 -12.06 -3.79 10.55
C LEU A 153 -13.15 -2.76 10.27
N ALA A 154 -12.95 -1.97 9.23
CA ALA A 154 -14.01 -1.19 8.59
C ALA A 154 -15.02 -2.12 7.89
N PRO A 155 -16.20 -1.62 7.46
CA PRO A 155 -17.14 -2.39 6.65
C PRO A 155 -16.46 -3.03 5.43
N ILE A 156 -16.87 -4.27 5.12
CA ILE A 156 -16.37 -5.03 3.97
C ILE A 156 -16.85 -4.36 2.68
N LEU A 157 -15.95 -4.14 1.73
CA LEU A 157 -16.24 -3.47 0.46
C LEU A 157 -16.77 -4.42 -0.61
N GLY A 158 -16.18 -5.60 -0.75
CA GLY A 158 -16.46 -6.49 -1.89
C GLY A 158 -16.10 -5.83 -3.23
N LEU A 159 -16.57 -6.39 -4.33
CA LEU A 159 -16.37 -5.83 -5.68
C LEU A 159 -17.16 -4.53 -5.86
N GLU A 160 -18.43 -4.53 -5.46
CA GLU A 160 -19.34 -3.38 -5.59
C GLU A 160 -18.80 -2.14 -4.86
N GLY A 161 -18.22 -2.33 -3.66
CA GLY A 161 -17.61 -1.22 -2.92
C GLY A 161 -16.46 -0.54 -3.69
N TYR A 162 -15.62 -1.32 -4.36
CA TYR A 162 -14.57 -0.75 -5.21
C TYR A 162 -15.13 -0.06 -6.45
N GLU A 163 -16.09 -0.66 -7.15
CA GLU A 163 -16.75 -0.06 -8.32
C GLU A 163 -17.33 1.31 -7.97
N ASN A 164 -18.04 1.41 -6.83
CA ASN A 164 -18.61 2.65 -6.35
C ASN A 164 -17.55 3.70 -6.03
N ILE A 165 -16.47 3.33 -5.29
CA ILE A 165 -15.38 4.26 -4.96
C ILE A 165 -14.68 4.75 -6.24
N ILE A 166 -14.38 3.87 -7.18
CA ILE A 166 -13.73 4.24 -8.45
C ILE A 166 -14.64 5.16 -9.29
N ALA A 167 -15.96 4.89 -9.32
CA ALA A 167 -16.90 5.77 -10.00
C ALA A 167 -16.95 7.17 -9.38
N ASP A 168 -16.91 7.24 -8.04
CA ASP A 168 -16.88 8.51 -7.30
C ASP A 168 -15.58 9.27 -7.53
N MET A 169 -14.44 8.59 -7.52
CA MET A 169 -13.14 9.18 -7.84
C MET A 169 -13.15 9.78 -9.25
N LYS A 170 -13.65 9.05 -10.25
CA LYS A 170 -13.76 9.51 -11.63
C LYS A 170 -14.66 10.74 -11.74
N ARG A 171 -15.84 10.73 -11.11
CA ARG A 171 -16.78 11.87 -11.08
C ARG A 171 -16.16 13.14 -10.48
N ASN A 172 -15.23 12.98 -9.56
CA ASN A 172 -14.55 14.08 -8.87
C ASN A 172 -13.16 14.39 -9.44
N ASN A 173 -12.76 13.82 -10.59
CA ASN A 173 -11.46 13.99 -11.23
C ASN A 173 -10.27 13.67 -10.30
N ILE A 174 -10.40 12.66 -9.44
CA ILE A 174 -9.35 12.20 -8.54
C ILE A 174 -8.59 11.05 -9.21
N ASN A 175 -7.32 11.29 -9.54
CA ASN A 175 -6.46 10.36 -10.29
C ASN A 175 -5.33 9.78 -9.42
N ILE A 176 -5.59 9.54 -8.13
CA ILE A 176 -4.64 8.89 -7.24
C ILE A 176 -4.82 7.37 -7.36
N PRO A 177 -3.76 6.58 -7.55
CA PRO A 177 -3.85 5.13 -7.60
C PRO A 177 -4.55 4.55 -6.36
N LEU A 178 -5.51 3.63 -6.58
CA LEU A 178 -6.22 2.90 -5.54
C LEU A 178 -5.77 1.44 -5.51
N VAL A 179 -5.24 1.00 -4.38
CA VAL A 179 -4.72 -0.35 -4.14
C VAL A 179 -5.67 -1.11 -3.22
N ALA A 180 -6.31 -2.15 -3.72
CA ALA A 180 -7.23 -2.99 -2.94
C ALA A 180 -6.47 -3.82 -1.90
N ILE A 181 -7.01 -3.94 -0.68
CA ILE A 181 -6.40 -4.68 0.43
C ILE A 181 -7.44 -5.38 1.30
N GLY A 182 -7.01 -6.43 1.99
CA GLY A 182 -7.74 -7.07 3.09
C GLY A 182 -8.49 -8.33 2.69
N GLY A 183 -7.94 -9.48 3.08
CA GLY A 183 -8.54 -10.78 2.85
C GLY A 183 -8.54 -11.26 1.39
N ILE A 184 -7.71 -10.66 0.53
CA ILE A 184 -7.60 -10.98 -0.89
C ILE A 184 -6.78 -12.26 -1.06
N THR A 185 -7.26 -13.16 -1.91
CA THR A 185 -6.57 -14.37 -2.36
C THR A 185 -6.22 -14.26 -3.84
N LYS A 186 -5.45 -15.20 -4.35
CA LYS A 186 -5.07 -15.25 -5.77
C LYS A 186 -6.29 -15.27 -6.71
N ASP A 187 -7.33 -16.01 -6.32
CA ASP A 187 -8.52 -16.21 -7.15
C ASP A 187 -9.37 -14.92 -7.31
N ASP A 188 -9.24 -13.98 -6.37
CA ASP A 188 -9.97 -12.71 -6.40
C ASP A 188 -9.35 -11.67 -7.34
N ILE A 189 -8.06 -11.80 -7.66
CA ILE A 189 -7.25 -10.74 -8.28
C ILE A 189 -7.85 -10.24 -9.58
N SER A 190 -8.24 -11.17 -10.47
CA SER A 190 -8.77 -10.79 -11.78
C SER A 190 -10.08 -10.00 -11.68
N ASP A 191 -10.96 -10.36 -10.76
CA ASP A 191 -12.25 -9.68 -10.62
C ASP A 191 -12.09 -8.33 -9.89
N ILE A 192 -11.20 -8.25 -8.91
CA ILE A 192 -10.86 -6.98 -8.25
C ILE A 192 -10.26 -6.00 -9.26
N LEU A 193 -9.32 -6.43 -10.11
CA LEU A 193 -8.72 -5.54 -11.12
C LEU A 193 -9.73 -5.04 -12.17
N LYS A 194 -10.78 -5.82 -12.47
CA LYS A 194 -11.87 -5.39 -13.37
C LYS A 194 -12.70 -4.24 -12.78
N THR A 195 -12.75 -4.06 -11.47
CA THR A 195 -13.45 -2.92 -10.84
C THR A 195 -12.81 -1.56 -11.17
N GLY A 196 -11.58 -1.57 -11.68
CA GLY A 196 -10.83 -0.37 -12.03
C GLY A 196 -9.83 0.09 -10.98
N VAL A 197 -9.59 -0.69 -9.92
CA VAL A 197 -8.49 -0.42 -9.00
C VAL A 197 -7.14 -0.59 -9.69
N ASP A 198 -6.14 0.19 -9.27
CA ASP A 198 -4.82 0.21 -9.92
C ASP A 198 -3.92 -0.95 -9.49
N GLY A 199 -4.17 -1.51 -8.30
CA GLY A 199 -3.33 -2.55 -7.74
C GLY A 199 -3.94 -3.29 -6.56
N ILE A 200 -3.18 -4.23 -6.02
CA ILE A 200 -3.57 -5.09 -4.90
C ILE A 200 -2.43 -5.19 -3.89
N ALA A 201 -2.77 -5.18 -2.61
CA ALA A 201 -1.86 -5.46 -1.51
C ALA A 201 -2.22 -6.80 -0.85
N LEU A 202 -1.23 -7.67 -0.72
CA LEU A 202 -1.34 -9.02 -0.17
C LEU A 202 -0.43 -9.20 1.06
N SER A 203 -0.78 -10.16 1.90
CA SER A 203 0.01 -10.54 3.07
C SER A 203 -0.22 -12.02 3.40
N GLY A 204 -1.07 -12.31 4.38
CA GLY A 204 -1.27 -13.63 4.95
C GLY A 204 -1.76 -14.71 3.98
N SER A 205 -2.48 -14.37 2.90
CA SER A 205 -2.91 -15.36 1.90
C SER A 205 -1.73 -16.04 1.22
N VAL A 206 -0.67 -15.29 0.92
CA VAL A 206 0.57 -15.83 0.35
C VAL A 206 1.29 -16.73 1.35
N LEU A 207 1.47 -16.27 2.59
CA LEU A 207 2.24 -17.00 3.60
C LEU A 207 1.56 -18.29 4.09
N LYS A 208 0.24 -18.42 3.89
CA LYS A 208 -0.53 -19.63 4.22
C LYS A 208 -0.47 -20.71 3.14
N ALA A 209 0.01 -20.39 1.94
CA ALA A 209 0.18 -21.37 0.88
C ALA A 209 1.19 -22.46 1.28
N GLU A 210 1.07 -23.64 0.70
CA GLU A 210 2.02 -24.74 0.90
C GLU A 210 3.43 -24.33 0.44
N ASN A 211 3.52 -23.69 -0.72
CA ASN A 211 4.73 -23.06 -1.24
C ASN A 211 4.51 -21.56 -1.48
N PRO A 212 4.83 -20.68 -0.51
CA PRO A 212 4.54 -19.25 -0.63
C PRO A 212 5.29 -18.54 -1.77
N VAL A 213 6.50 -19.00 -2.12
CA VAL A 213 7.27 -18.41 -3.24
C VAL A 213 6.57 -18.69 -4.57
N GLU A 214 6.13 -19.94 -4.78
CA GLU A 214 5.40 -20.31 -6.01
C GLU A 214 4.01 -19.66 -6.07
N GLU A 215 3.36 -19.49 -4.91
CA GLU A 215 2.10 -18.73 -4.84
C GLU A 215 2.31 -17.27 -5.27
N MET A 216 3.36 -16.62 -4.78
CA MET A 216 3.68 -15.25 -5.20
C MET A 216 4.05 -15.17 -6.68
N LYS A 217 4.80 -16.13 -7.23
CA LYS A 217 5.10 -16.20 -8.68
C LYS A 217 3.82 -16.28 -9.50
N SER A 218 2.90 -17.17 -9.09
CA SER A 218 1.59 -17.32 -9.77
C SER A 218 0.80 -16.01 -9.76
N ILE A 219 0.81 -15.28 -8.64
CA ILE A 219 0.17 -13.97 -8.51
C ILE A 219 0.81 -12.95 -9.46
N VAL A 220 2.13 -12.89 -9.51
CA VAL A 220 2.86 -11.99 -10.43
C VAL A 220 2.50 -12.25 -11.89
N GLU A 221 2.36 -13.52 -12.28
CA GLU A 221 1.95 -13.89 -13.65
C GLU A 221 0.51 -13.47 -13.98
N ILE A 222 -0.42 -13.51 -13.02
CA ILE A 222 -1.78 -12.96 -13.20
C ILE A 222 -1.72 -11.49 -13.55
N PHE A 223 -0.93 -10.69 -12.80
CA PHE A 223 -0.75 -9.26 -13.09
C PHE A 223 -0.17 -9.00 -14.47
N LYS A 224 0.86 -9.75 -14.89
CA LYS A 224 1.45 -9.64 -16.23
C LYS A 224 0.42 -9.96 -17.32
N SER A 225 -0.35 -11.04 -17.12
CA SER A 225 -1.38 -11.46 -18.07
C SER A 225 -2.51 -10.43 -18.19
N PHE A 226 -2.90 -9.79 -17.09
CA PHE A 226 -3.93 -8.75 -17.10
C PHE A 226 -3.45 -7.50 -17.87
N GLN A 227 -2.17 -7.12 -17.74
CA GLN A 227 -1.60 -6.00 -18.48
C GLN A 227 -1.59 -6.21 -19.99
N ASN A 228 -1.22 -7.41 -20.43
CA ASN A 228 -1.14 -7.74 -21.86
C ASN A 228 -2.51 -7.76 -22.57
N LYS A 229 -3.61 -7.84 -21.80
CA LYS A 229 -4.99 -7.80 -22.34
C LYS A 229 -5.57 -6.40 -22.46
N GLN A 230 -4.90 -5.38 -21.90
CA GLN A 230 -5.35 -3.99 -21.96
C GLN A 230 -4.63 -3.16 -23.04
N ILE A 231 -3.70 -3.77 -23.79
CA ILE A 231 -3.04 -3.22 -24.97
C ILE A 231 -3.73 -3.74 -26.23
#